data_e6da7281bc450e7f6bd0c64b748a15d7
#
_entry.id   e6da7281bc450e7f6bd0c64b748a15d7
#
_cell.length_a   1.000
_cell.length_b   1.000
_cell.length_c   1.000
_cell.angle_alpha   90.00
_cell.angle_beta   90.00
_cell.angle_gamma   90.00
#
_symmetry.space_group_name_H-M   'P 1'
#
loop_
_entity.id
_entity.type
_entity.pdbx_description
1 polymer ?
#
loop_
_entity_poly.entity_id
_entity_poly.type
_entity_poly.pdbx_seq_one_letter_code
_entity_poly.pdbx_strand_id
1 'polypeptide(L)'
;VTGRDRPSPSPAAPVTKAVRDCRRALVSVGVFTGIINILMLTGSFFMLQVYDRVIPSRSLPTLIGLFALIVALYAFQGLFDAIRGRLLVRIGASLDQRLSLYAYEAVVKLPMVTGARPDGLQPVRDLDQVRGFLSGLGPTALFDLPWMPLYLALCFVFHFWIGFTALVGAILLVGLTLLTEALTRASVAAASQSAAARLGLLEAGRRNAEVLRAMGMVERLFTRWAGVNAHYIGMQQHSSDVVGGLGAMSRVLRMLLQSSVLAVGAWLVINQQATGGVMIASSILTSRALAPVELAIAHWKSFVSTRQSWYRLTDLINRLAVPALSLVLPPPTREIVVQAVGVVPPGSTRLVVQNASFRLNAGEGLGLIGPSASGKSSLVRALVGVWPAARGKVRLDGAALEQWNAEQLGEHIGYLPQDVELFDGTIAENICRFEAAPRSDAVLEAAKVAGIHDMVLRLSDGYETRIGEGGAALSAGQRQRVALARAVYRSPFLLVLDEPSSNLDAEGDQALTQAIRSTRARGGIVIVVAHRPASLAGIDLVLVMTNGQVQQFGPKDEILKHLMDAKRASLQPPTIRAEAGRARHDA
;
A
#
# COMPACT_ATOMS: atom_id res chain seq x y z
N VAL A 1 -14.30 34.75 33.20
CA VAL A 1 -12.91 34.32 32.99
C VAL A 1 -12.96 32.99 32.24
N THR A 2 -12.90 33.05 30.93
CA THR A 2 -13.01 31.91 30.02
C THR A 2 -11.61 31.37 29.74
N GLY A 3 -11.26 30.23 30.35
CA GLY A 3 -10.10 29.44 29.99
C GLY A 3 -10.30 28.84 28.58
N ARG A 4 -9.56 29.34 27.59
CA ARG A 4 -9.42 28.69 26.30
C ARG A 4 -8.57 27.45 26.50
N ASP A 5 -9.20 26.28 26.52
CA ASP A 5 -8.52 24.99 26.33
C ASP A 5 -7.78 25.03 25.00
N ARG A 6 -6.45 25.06 25.07
CA ARG A 6 -5.61 24.80 23.90
C ARG A 6 -5.86 23.36 23.48
N PRO A 7 -6.25 23.08 22.24
CA PRO A 7 -6.35 21.70 21.79
C PRO A 7 -4.98 21.05 21.98
N SER A 8 -4.96 19.90 22.65
CA SER A 8 -3.78 19.05 22.73
C SER A 8 -3.24 18.80 21.32
N PRO A 9 -1.90 18.86 21.10
CA PRO A 9 -1.34 18.65 19.77
C PRO A 9 -1.78 17.26 19.28
N SER A 10 -2.54 17.25 18.20
CA SER A 10 -2.88 16.04 17.43
C SER A 10 -1.58 15.24 17.24
N PRO A 11 -1.56 13.93 17.53
CA PRO A 11 -0.36 13.13 17.31
C PRO A 11 0.11 13.32 15.86
N ALA A 12 1.36 13.77 15.71
CA ALA A 12 1.92 14.08 14.39
C ALA A 12 1.73 12.85 13.48
N ALA A 13 1.11 13.07 12.30
CA ALA A 13 0.86 12.00 11.34
C ALA A 13 2.15 11.15 11.14
N PRO A 14 2.05 9.83 11.03
CA PRO A 14 3.21 8.91 10.99
C PRO A 14 4.28 9.34 10.00
N VAL A 15 3.87 9.83 8.83
CA VAL A 15 4.75 10.35 7.79
C VAL A 15 5.52 11.60 8.26
N THR A 16 4.85 12.53 8.94
CA THR A 16 5.49 13.75 9.47
C THR A 16 6.54 13.41 10.52
N LYS A 17 6.27 12.40 11.36
CA LYS A 17 7.24 11.91 12.35
C LYS A 17 8.44 11.26 11.65
N ALA A 18 8.24 10.38 10.67
CA ALA A 18 9.31 9.74 9.92
C ALA A 18 10.24 10.76 9.23
N VAL A 19 9.67 11.79 8.58
CA VAL A 19 10.44 12.88 7.96
C VAL A 19 11.18 13.71 9.00
N ARG A 20 10.55 14.04 10.12
CA ARG A 20 11.19 14.81 11.21
C ARG A 20 12.41 14.11 11.77
N ASP A 21 12.32 12.80 11.95
CA ASP A 21 13.43 12.00 12.48
C ASP A 21 14.61 11.93 11.50
N CYS A 22 14.36 11.99 10.18
CA CYS A 22 15.40 12.09 9.14
C CYS A 22 15.97 13.50 8.99
N ARG A 23 15.39 14.55 9.64
CA ARG A 23 15.78 15.95 9.42
C ARG A 23 17.27 16.21 9.72
N ARG A 24 17.81 15.64 10.80
CA ARG A 24 19.22 15.81 11.15
C ARG A 24 20.14 15.25 10.06
N ALA A 25 19.82 14.07 9.54
CA ALA A 25 20.59 13.47 8.45
C ALA A 25 20.48 14.28 7.16
N LEU A 26 19.30 14.82 6.82
CA LEU A 26 19.12 15.71 5.67
C LEU A 26 19.91 17.01 5.81
N VAL A 27 19.96 17.60 7.01
CA VAL A 27 20.81 18.78 7.29
C VAL A 27 22.29 18.42 7.10
N SER A 28 22.74 17.27 7.59
CA SER A 28 24.12 16.80 7.37
C SER A 28 24.45 16.64 5.88
N VAL A 29 23.53 16.09 5.08
CA VAL A 29 23.69 16.02 3.61
C VAL A 29 23.86 17.43 3.02
N GLY A 30 23.05 18.41 3.47
CA GLY A 30 23.17 19.81 3.05
C GLY A 30 24.55 20.42 3.39
N VAL A 31 25.06 20.16 4.60
CA VAL A 31 26.40 20.62 5.02
C VAL A 31 27.50 19.99 4.17
N PHE A 32 27.48 18.66 3.98
CA PHE A 32 28.46 17.99 3.11
C PHE A 32 28.38 18.50 1.66
N THR A 33 27.16 18.72 1.16
CA THR A 33 26.98 19.33 -0.16
C THR A 33 27.60 20.71 -0.25
N GLY A 34 27.48 21.54 0.79
CA GLY A 34 28.12 22.83 0.87
C GLY A 34 29.64 22.73 0.78
N ILE A 35 30.23 21.84 1.59
CA ILE A 35 31.69 21.60 1.57
C ILE A 35 32.15 21.11 0.19
N ILE A 36 31.43 20.16 -0.42
CA ILE A 36 31.73 19.63 -1.76
C ILE A 36 31.69 20.76 -2.79
N ASN A 37 30.65 21.60 -2.77
CA ASN A 37 30.51 22.70 -3.73
C ASN A 37 31.60 23.76 -3.57
N ILE A 38 32.06 24.04 -2.35
CA ILE A 38 33.24 24.90 -2.10
C ILE A 38 34.51 24.24 -2.65
N LEU A 39 34.72 22.96 -2.38
CA LEU A 39 35.87 22.21 -2.91
C LEU A 39 35.87 22.13 -4.44
N MET A 40 34.71 22.13 -5.11
CA MET A 40 34.62 22.16 -6.56
C MET A 40 35.19 23.43 -7.19
N LEU A 41 35.33 24.53 -6.44
CA LEU A 41 36.00 25.75 -6.89
C LEU A 41 37.51 25.56 -7.07
N THR A 42 38.10 24.57 -6.43
CA THR A 42 39.55 24.29 -6.42
C THR A 42 40.11 24.24 -7.84
N GLY A 43 39.42 23.56 -8.77
CA GLY A 43 39.88 23.45 -10.16
C GLY A 43 39.96 24.80 -10.89
N SER A 44 38.99 25.69 -10.69
CA SER A 44 38.95 27.01 -11.27
C SER A 44 40.06 27.92 -10.72
N PHE A 45 40.26 27.90 -9.39
CA PHE A 45 41.32 28.67 -8.75
C PHE A 45 42.72 28.13 -9.05
N PHE A 46 42.89 26.81 -9.18
CA PHE A 46 44.13 26.21 -9.62
C PHE A 46 44.52 26.71 -11.03
N MET A 47 43.58 26.66 -11.97
CA MET A 47 43.83 27.17 -13.34
C MET A 47 44.16 28.66 -13.33
N LEU A 48 43.44 29.46 -12.54
CA LEU A 48 43.74 30.89 -12.38
C LEU A 48 45.18 31.11 -11.94
N GLN A 49 45.64 30.41 -10.89
CA GLN A 49 47.00 30.55 -10.36
C GLN A 49 48.07 30.03 -11.34
N VAL A 50 47.77 28.94 -12.05
CA VAL A 50 48.70 28.40 -13.04
C VAL A 50 48.94 29.39 -14.18
N TYR A 51 47.88 29.93 -14.77
CA TYR A 51 47.98 30.83 -15.92
C TYR A 51 48.50 32.21 -15.56
N ASP A 52 48.08 32.77 -14.42
CA ASP A 52 48.42 34.15 -14.06
C ASP A 52 49.73 34.28 -13.27
N ARG A 53 50.16 33.18 -12.61
CA ARG A 53 51.34 33.24 -11.73
C ARG A 53 52.43 32.25 -12.10
N VAL A 54 52.10 30.96 -12.26
CA VAL A 54 53.12 29.91 -12.47
C VAL A 54 53.76 30.02 -13.86
N ILE A 55 52.97 30.17 -14.92
CA ILE A 55 53.48 30.26 -16.31
C ILE A 55 54.34 31.50 -16.53
N PRO A 56 53.92 32.71 -16.09
CA PRO A 56 54.74 33.91 -16.27
C PRO A 56 56.02 33.85 -15.42
N SER A 57 55.96 33.31 -14.19
CA SER A 57 57.15 33.20 -13.31
C SER A 57 58.08 32.02 -13.60
N ARG A 58 57.63 31.06 -14.45
CA ARG A 58 58.34 29.82 -14.80
C ARG A 58 58.79 29.01 -13.57
N SER A 59 58.04 29.09 -12.42
CA SER A 59 58.42 28.50 -11.16
C SER A 59 57.89 27.06 -11.02
N LEU A 60 58.73 26.06 -11.26
CA LEU A 60 58.43 24.64 -10.99
C LEU A 60 58.09 24.33 -9.52
N PRO A 61 58.79 24.89 -8.53
CA PRO A 61 58.41 24.63 -7.14
C PRO A 61 56.99 25.07 -6.78
N THR A 62 56.54 26.21 -7.32
CA THR A 62 55.18 26.71 -7.12
C THR A 62 54.16 25.79 -7.79
N LEU A 63 54.46 25.27 -8.98
CA LEU A 63 53.61 24.30 -9.66
C LEU A 63 53.45 23.02 -8.85
N ILE A 64 54.55 22.47 -8.37
CA ILE A 64 54.53 21.23 -7.55
C ILE A 64 53.72 21.45 -6.26
N GLY A 65 53.92 22.57 -5.55
CA GLY A 65 53.16 22.91 -4.36
C GLY A 65 51.64 23.03 -4.62
N LEU A 66 51.26 23.75 -5.68
CA LEU A 66 49.86 23.88 -6.07
C LEU A 66 49.24 22.54 -6.52
N PHE A 67 50.01 21.69 -7.21
CA PHE A 67 49.56 20.37 -7.62
C PHE A 67 49.34 19.44 -6.43
N ALA A 68 50.25 19.42 -5.48
CA ALA A 68 50.09 18.66 -4.24
C ALA A 68 48.85 19.10 -3.46
N LEU A 69 48.62 20.43 -3.37
CA LEU A 69 47.45 20.99 -2.73
C LEU A 69 46.13 20.52 -3.42
N ILE A 70 46.06 20.61 -4.78
CA ILE A 70 44.85 20.21 -5.47
C ILE A 70 44.57 18.71 -5.36
N VAL A 71 45.59 17.86 -5.36
CA VAL A 71 45.46 16.41 -5.13
C VAL A 71 44.83 16.15 -3.74
N ALA A 72 45.33 16.84 -2.70
CA ALA A 72 44.77 16.71 -1.36
C ALA A 72 43.28 17.18 -1.32
N LEU A 73 42.96 18.34 -1.92
CA LEU A 73 41.59 18.88 -1.93
C LEU A 73 40.64 17.98 -2.71
N TYR A 74 41.06 17.38 -3.83
CA TYR A 74 40.26 16.42 -4.56
C TYR A 74 40.06 15.10 -3.82
N ALA A 75 41.06 14.64 -3.05
CA ALA A 75 40.89 13.49 -2.18
C ALA A 75 39.84 13.74 -1.09
N PHE A 76 39.85 14.92 -0.46
CA PHE A 76 38.81 15.33 0.49
C PHE A 76 37.43 15.45 -0.19
N GLN A 77 37.37 16.04 -1.39
CA GLN A 77 36.13 16.14 -2.18
C GLN A 77 35.53 14.75 -2.44
N GLY A 78 36.35 13.79 -2.90
CA GLY A 78 35.92 12.41 -3.16
C GLY A 78 35.43 11.71 -1.89
N LEU A 79 36.13 11.94 -0.76
CA LEU A 79 35.73 11.39 0.55
C LEU A 79 34.36 11.93 0.99
N PHE A 80 34.15 13.24 0.92
CA PHE A 80 32.86 13.84 1.29
C PHE A 80 31.74 13.45 0.35
N ASP A 81 32.01 13.29 -0.94
CA ASP A 81 31.01 12.80 -1.90
C ASP A 81 30.59 11.35 -1.60
N ALA A 82 31.55 10.48 -1.26
CA ALA A 82 31.28 9.13 -0.82
C ALA A 82 30.46 9.07 0.49
N ILE A 83 30.77 9.96 1.45
CA ILE A 83 29.99 10.07 2.70
C ILE A 83 28.56 10.56 2.39
N ARG A 84 28.39 11.59 1.55
CA ARG A 84 27.10 12.11 1.12
C ARG A 84 26.24 11.00 0.50
N GLY A 85 26.80 10.23 -0.44
CA GLY A 85 26.12 9.11 -1.06
C GLY A 85 25.65 8.05 -0.05
N ARG A 86 26.54 7.67 0.89
CA ARG A 86 26.17 6.72 1.96
C ARG A 86 25.07 7.25 2.88
N LEU A 87 25.09 8.55 3.21
CA LEU A 87 24.04 9.18 4.02
C LEU A 87 22.68 9.13 3.31
N LEU A 88 22.63 9.45 2.02
CA LEU A 88 21.39 9.40 1.24
C LEU A 88 20.80 7.98 1.21
N VAL A 89 21.63 6.96 0.99
CA VAL A 89 21.19 5.54 1.05
C VAL A 89 20.63 5.19 2.43
N ARG A 90 21.29 5.61 3.51
CA ARG A 90 20.81 5.36 4.89
C ARG A 90 19.53 6.11 5.21
N ILE A 91 19.35 7.33 4.70
CA ILE A 91 18.09 8.09 4.83
C ILE A 91 16.97 7.33 4.13
N GLY A 92 17.18 6.87 2.90
CA GLY A 92 16.20 6.07 2.16
C GLY A 92 15.80 4.79 2.91
N ALA A 93 16.78 4.04 3.42
CA ALA A 93 16.54 2.83 4.21
C ALA A 93 15.82 3.11 5.54
N SER A 94 16.19 4.17 6.26
CA SER A 94 15.53 4.54 7.51
C SER A 94 14.08 4.99 7.30
N LEU A 95 13.80 5.71 6.21
CA LEU A 95 12.44 6.10 5.85
C LEU A 95 11.60 4.87 5.49
N ASP A 96 12.16 3.94 4.72
CA ASP A 96 11.52 2.68 4.36
C ASP A 96 11.16 1.86 5.60
N GLN A 97 12.11 1.61 6.51
CA GLN A 97 11.88 0.87 7.76
C GLN A 97 10.76 1.48 8.63
N ARG A 98 10.64 2.79 8.65
CA ARG A 98 9.63 3.49 9.45
C ARG A 98 8.24 3.48 8.82
N LEU A 99 8.17 3.46 7.49
CA LEU A 99 6.92 3.51 6.75
C LEU A 99 6.44 2.15 6.25
N SER A 100 7.30 1.12 6.25
CA SER A 100 6.98 -0.23 5.74
C SER A 100 5.77 -0.85 6.44
N LEU A 101 5.68 -0.74 7.77
CA LEU A 101 4.50 -1.22 8.52
C LEU A 101 3.21 -0.53 8.05
N TYR A 102 3.22 0.79 7.91
CA TYR A 102 2.05 1.55 7.47
C TYR A 102 1.70 1.26 6.00
N ALA A 103 2.70 1.06 5.15
CA ALA A 103 2.49 0.66 3.76
C ALA A 103 1.89 -0.75 3.69
N TYR A 104 2.36 -1.70 4.49
CA TYR A 104 1.80 -3.04 4.61
C TYR A 104 0.36 -3.01 5.13
N GLU A 105 0.10 -2.29 6.22
CA GLU A 105 -1.27 -2.11 6.72
C GLU A 105 -2.18 -1.48 5.68
N ALA A 106 -1.67 -0.54 4.88
CA ALA A 106 -2.44 0.06 3.80
C ALA A 106 -2.81 -0.95 2.72
N VAL A 107 -1.89 -1.85 2.34
CA VAL A 107 -2.17 -2.96 1.40
C VAL A 107 -3.28 -3.86 1.93
N VAL A 108 -3.25 -4.21 3.22
CA VAL A 108 -4.26 -5.07 3.84
C VAL A 108 -5.61 -4.36 4.02
N LYS A 109 -5.62 -3.09 4.46
CA LYS A 109 -6.85 -2.33 4.74
C LYS A 109 -7.53 -1.78 3.48
N LEU A 110 -6.77 -1.48 2.42
CA LEU A 110 -7.30 -0.83 1.22
C LEU A 110 -8.47 -1.60 0.56
N PRO A 111 -8.40 -2.92 0.36
CA PRO A 111 -9.51 -3.70 -0.21
C PRO A 111 -10.77 -3.66 0.67
N MET A 112 -10.62 -3.51 1.98
CA MET A 112 -11.73 -3.45 2.94
C MET A 112 -12.46 -2.11 2.93
N VAL A 113 -11.81 -1.04 2.42
CA VAL A 113 -12.39 0.31 2.34
C VAL A 113 -12.88 0.64 0.93
N THR A 114 -12.10 0.29 -0.09
CA THR A 114 -12.36 0.70 -1.47
C THR A 114 -12.84 -0.44 -2.38
N GLY A 115 -12.94 -1.67 -1.86
CA GLY A 115 -13.13 -2.88 -2.66
C GLY A 115 -11.84 -3.36 -3.33
N ALA A 116 -11.88 -4.55 -3.92
CA ALA A 116 -10.74 -5.12 -4.62
C ALA A 116 -10.34 -4.24 -5.82
N ARG A 117 -9.12 -3.74 -5.82
CA ARG A 117 -8.53 -2.95 -6.91
C ARG A 117 -7.37 -3.70 -7.55
N PRO A 118 -7.12 -3.49 -8.85
CA PRO A 118 -6.00 -4.13 -9.55
C PRO A 118 -4.62 -3.73 -9.03
N ASP A 119 -4.53 -2.62 -8.30
CA ASP A 119 -3.30 -1.98 -7.83
C ASP A 119 -3.07 -2.13 -6.31
N GLY A 120 -3.57 -3.20 -5.71
CA GLY A 120 -3.48 -3.44 -4.26
C GLY A 120 -2.07 -3.32 -3.66
N LEU A 121 -1.01 -3.62 -4.42
CA LEU A 121 0.40 -3.50 -3.98
C LEU A 121 1.01 -2.11 -4.20
N GLN A 122 0.23 -1.15 -4.68
CA GLN A 122 0.71 0.21 -5.00
C GLN A 122 1.40 0.92 -3.82
N PRO A 123 0.93 0.81 -2.56
CA PRO A 123 1.59 1.48 -1.43
C PRO A 123 3.04 1.06 -1.22
N VAL A 124 3.34 -0.23 -1.38
CA VAL A 124 4.72 -0.76 -1.25
C VAL A 124 5.57 -0.28 -2.42
N ARG A 125 5.04 -0.31 -3.65
CA ARG A 125 5.75 0.21 -4.84
C ARG A 125 6.04 1.70 -4.74
N ASP A 126 5.10 2.47 -4.20
CA ASP A 126 5.29 3.90 -3.98
C ASP A 126 6.41 4.15 -2.95
N LEU A 127 6.50 3.34 -1.89
CA LEU A 127 7.59 3.40 -0.92
C LEU A 127 8.93 3.04 -1.56
N ASP A 128 8.99 1.95 -2.35
CA ASP A 128 10.18 1.55 -3.10
C ASP A 128 10.66 2.64 -4.07
N GLN A 129 9.74 3.30 -4.77
CA GLN A 129 10.04 4.42 -5.68
C GLN A 129 10.67 5.59 -4.94
N VAL A 130 10.15 5.94 -3.76
CA VAL A 130 10.69 7.00 -2.90
C VAL A 130 12.08 6.61 -2.39
N ARG A 131 12.24 5.40 -1.88
CA ARG A 131 13.54 4.88 -1.42
C ARG A 131 14.57 4.87 -2.55
N GLY A 132 14.20 4.37 -3.73
CA GLY A 132 15.08 4.28 -4.90
C GLY A 132 15.56 5.67 -5.36
N PHE A 133 14.69 6.65 -5.37
CA PHE A 133 15.06 8.04 -5.69
C PHE A 133 16.02 8.62 -4.64
N LEU A 134 15.71 8.48 -3.34
CA LEU A 134 16.55 9.00 -2.26
C LEU A 134 17.95 8.37 -2.23
N SER A 135 18.07 7.11 -2.65
CA SER A 135 19.33 6.39 -2.71
C SER A 135 20.11 6.64 -4.01
N GLY A 136 19.53 7.34 -4.98
CA GLY A 136 20.12 7.62 -6.28
C GLY A 136 20.78 9.00 -6.37
N LEU A 137 21.11 9.39 -7.62
CA LEU A 137 21.72 10.70 -7.93
C LEU A 137 20.70 11.85 -7.99
N GLY A 138 19.39 11.55 -8.00
CA GLY A 138 18.35 12.59 -8.07
C GLY A 138 18.42 13.63 -6.96
N PRO A 139 18.52 13.23 -5.67
CA PRO A 139 18.64 14.18 -4.58
C PRO A 139 19.88 15.07 -4.65
N THR A 140 21.02 14.56 -5.15
CA THR A 140 22.24 15.36 -5.26
C THR A 140 22.03 16.59 -6.13
N ALA A 141 21.33 16.45 -7.26
CA ALA A 141 20.97 17.57 -8.12
C ALA A 141 20.17 18.65 -7.36
N LEU A 142 19.19 18.21 -6.53
CA LEU A 142 18.36 19.14 -5.75
C LEU A 142 19.16 19.86 -4.65
N PHE A 143 20.10 19.17 -4.00
CA PHE A 143 20.96 19.78 -2.98
C PHE A 143 22.06 20.68 -3.57
N ASP A 144 22.49 20.42 -4.84
CA ASP A 144 23.50 21.23 -5.51
C ASP A 144 22.90 22.48 -6.19
N LEU A 145 21.60 22.49 -6.58
CA LEU A 145 20.91 23.63 -7.19
C LEU A 145 21.03 24.95 -6.40
N PRO A 146 20.89 24.99 -5.06
CA PRO A 146 21.05 26.21 -4.28
C PRO A 146 22.44 26.86 -4.34
N TRP A 147 23.45 26.13 -4.82
CA TRP A 147 24.83 26.63 -4.95
C TRP A 147 25.09 27.31 -6.29
N MET A 148 24.20 27.12 -7.28
CA MET A 148 24.31 27.76 -8.60
C MET A 148 24.46 29.29 -8.53
N PRO A 149 23.70 30.05 -7.70
CA PRO A 149 23.89 31.49 -7.55
C PRO A 149 25.28 31.88 -7.05
N LEU A 150 25.94 31.07 -6.19
CA LEU A 150 27.30 31.33 -5.73
C LEU A 150 28.29 31.30 -6.89
N TYR A 151 28.22 30.26 -7.76
CA TYR A 151 29.09 30.17 -8.93
C TYR A 151 28.85 31.29 -9.93
N LEU A 152 27.58 31.69 -10.15
CA LEU A 152 27.24 32.82 -11.00
C LEU A 152 27.78 34.15 -10.42
N ALA A 153 27.64 34.35 -9.10
CA ALA A 153 28.18 35.52 -8.43
C ALA A 153 29.71 35.62 -8.61
N LEU A 154 30.43 34.50 -8.51
CA LEU A 154 31.86 34.47 -8.76
C LEU A 154 32.20 34.80 -10.22
N CYS A 155 31.37 34.40 -11.20
CA CYS A 155 31.55 34.81 -12.59
C CYS A 155 31.40 36.34 -12.75
N PHE A 156 30.45 37.00 -12.03
CA PHE A 156 30.32 38.45 -12.01
C PHE A 156 31.47 39.15 -11.31
N VAL A 157 32.04 38.54 -10.25
CA VAL A 157 33.24 39.06 -9.57
C VAL A 157 34.47 39.05 -10.53
N PHE A 158 34.59 38.04 -11.37
CA PHE A 158 35.66 38.04 -12.37
C PHE A 158 35.49 39.12 -13.43
N HIS A 159 34.29 39.22 -14.03
CA HIS A 159 33.96 40.29 -14.95
C HIS A 159 32.47 40.33 -15.28
N PHE A 160 31.88 41.53 -15.39
CA PHE A 160 30.45 41.72 -15.67
C PHE A 160 29.94 40.92 -16.88
N TRP A 161 30.62 41.01 -18.05
CA TRP A 161 30.21 40.32 -19.27
C TRP A 161 30.30 38.80 -19.19
N ILE A 162 31.24 38.27 -18.42
CA ILE A 162 31.34 36.84 -18.14
C ILE A 162 30.13 36.37 -17.31
N GLY A 163 29.83 37.07 -16.22
CA GLY A 163 28.69 36.80 -15.38
C GLY A 163 27.35 36.91 -16.11
N PHE A 164 27.21 37.95 -16.97
CA PHE A 164 26.00 38.14 -17.76
C PHE A 164 25.79 37.01 -18.78
N THR A 165 26.83 36.57 -19.48
CA THR A 165 26.75 35.42 -20.41
C THR A 165 26.39 34.14 -19.69
N ALA A 166 27.00 33.88 -18.53
CA ALA A 166 26.66 32.71 -17.69
C ALA A 166 25.23 32.77 -17.17
N LEU A 167 24.74 33.94 -16.76
CA LEU A 167 23.36 34.13 -16.27
C LEU A 167 22.33 33.88 -17.38
N VAL A 168 22.53 34.44 -18.58
CA VAL A 168 21.66 34.18 -19.73
C VAL A 168 21.57 32.67 -20.01
N GLY A 169 22.71 32.00 -19.97
CA GLY A 169 22.78 30.57 -20.15
C GLY A 169 22.03 29.78 -19.05
N ALA A 170 22.17 30.20 -17.81
CA ALA A 170 21.44 29.59 -16.69
C ALA A 170 19.92 29.74 -16.86
N ILE A 171 19.44 30.95 -17.25
CA ILE A 171 18.01 31.20 -17.49
C ILE A 171 17.48 30.30 -18.62
N LEU A 172 18.23 30.15 -19.72
CA LEU A 172 17.84 29.29 -20.84
C LEU A 172 17.75 27.82 -20.44
N LEU A 173 18.71 27.31 -19.64
CA LEU A 173 18.68 25.92 -19.14
C LEU A 173 17.59 25.68 -18.14
N VAL A 174 17.32 26.60 -17.22
CA VAL A 174 16.18 26.52 -16.29
C VAL A 174 14.87 26.54 -17.08
N GLY A 175 14.73 27.42 -18.07
CA GLY A 175 13.56 27.43 -18.97
C GLY A 175 13.35 26.09 -19.67
N LEU A 176 14.43 25.47 -20.15
CA LEU A 176 14.37 24.14 -20.77
C LEU A 176 13.94 23.04 -19.78
N THR A 177 14.37 23.16 -18.51
CA THR A 177 13.94 22.23 -17.45
C THR A 177 12.44 22.36 -17.16
N LEU A 178 11.94 23.59 -17.04
CA LEU A 178 10.51 23.86 -16.85
C LEU A 178 9.67 23.38 -18.05
N LEU A 179 10.17 23.56 -19.26
CA LEU A 179 9.53 23.03 -20.46
C LEU A 179 9.47 21.49 -20.44
N THR A 180 10.55 20.85 -20.02
CA THR A 180 10.58 19.39 -19.86
C THR A 180 9.52 18.92 -18.87
N GLU A 181 9.35 19.61 -17.74
CA GLU A 181 8.27 19.31 -16.77
C GLU A 181 6.89 19.45 -17.41
N ALA A 182 6.62 20.57 -18.04
CA ALA A 182 5.32 20.86 -18.64
C ALA A 182 4.91 19.79 -19.67
N LEU A 183 5.86 19.36 -20.51
CA LEU A 183 5.61 18.37 -21.56
C LEU A 183 5.53 16.91 -21.05
N THR A 184 6.20 16.57 -19.95
CA THR A 184 6.28 15.17 -19.48
C THR A 184 5.31 14.83 -18.36
N ARG A 185 4.83 15.81 -17.60
CA ARG A 185 4.00 15.59 -16.40
C ARG A 185 2.76 14.73 -16.66
N ALA A 186 2.01 15.03 -17.71
CA ALA A 186 0.79 14.30 -18.05
C ALA A 186 1.10 12.86 -18.50
N SER A 187 2.11 12.69 -19.36
CA SER A 187 2.50 11.39 -19.89
C SER A 187 3.05 10.46 -18.79
N VAL A 188 3.83 10.99 -17.85
CA VAL A 188 4.34 10.23 -16.70
C VAL A 188 3.19 9.77 -15.78
N ALA A 189 2.20 10.63 -15.54
CA ALA A 189 1.02 10.27 -14.75
C ALA A 189 0.19 9.18 -15.43
N ALA A 190 -0.09 9.31 -16.73
CA ALA A 190 -0.82 8.34 -17.53
C ALA A 190 -0.09 6.98 -17.60
N ALA A 191 1.25 6.99 -17.78
CA ALA A 191 2.07 5.79 -17.77
C ALA A 191 2.00 5.06 -16.41
N SER A 192 2.04 5.79 -15.29
CA SER A 192 1.92 5.20 -13.96
C SER A 192 0.57 4.49 -13.76
N GLN A 193 -0.53 5.11 -14.19
CA GLN A 193 -1.88 4.54 -14.12
C GLN A 193 -2.02 3.29 -15.01
N SER A 194 -1.52 3.35 -16.24
CA SER A 194 -1.54 2.21 -17.17
C SER A 194 -0.65 1.06 -16.69
N ALA A 195 0.46 1.35 -16.01
CA ALA A 195 1.31 0.33 -15.39
C ALA A 195 0.55 -0.48 -14.33
N ALA A 196 -0.24 0.17 -13.48
CA ALA A 196 -1.05 -0.51 -12.47
C ALA A 196 -2.13 -1.40 -13.12
N ALA A 197 -2.86 -0.87 -14.12
CA ALA A 197 -3.87 -1.63 -14.85
C ALA A 197 -3.28 -2.87 -15.58
N ARG A 198 -2.11 -2.70 -16.20
CA ARG A 198 -1.37 -3.79 -16.88
C ARG A 198 -1.01 -4.92 -15.93
N LEU A 199 -0.49 -4.58 -14.75
CA LEU A 199 -0.11 -5.57 -13.73
C LEU A 199 -1.33 -6.26 -13.12
N GLY A 200 -2.43 -5.52 -12.91
CA GLY A 200 -3.69 -6.10 -12.44
C GLY A 200 -4.28 -7.14 -13.39
N LEU A 201 -4.19 -6.91 -14.71
CA LEU A 201 -4.61 -7.89 -15.71
C LEU A 201 -3.73 -9.14 -15.70
N LEU A 202 -2.41 -9.00 -15.53
CA LEU A 202 -1.49 -10.14 -15.42
C LEU A 202 -1.78 -10.96 -14.17
N GLU A 203 -1.98 -10.31 -13.04
CA GLU A 203 -2.28 -10.99 -11.78
C GLU A 203 -3.62 -11.73 -11.82
N ALA A 204 -4.65 -11.12 -12.43
CA ALA A 204 -5.92 -11.79 -12.67
C ALA A 204 -5.76 -13.01 -13.59
N GLY A 205 -4.93 -12.90 -14.63
CA GLY A 205 -4.58 -14.02 -15.51
C GLY A 205 -3.84 -15.14 -14.77
N ARG A 206 -2.86 -14.80 -13.92
CA ARG A 206 -2.11 -15.77 -13.11
C ARG A 206 -3.03 -16.55 -12.17
N ARG A 207 -3.90 -15.88 -11.45
CA ARG A 207 -4.85 -16.51 -10.51
C ARG A 207 -5.85 -17.44 -11.19
N ASN A 208 -6.21 -17.16 -12.44
CA ASN A 208 -7.17 -17.96 -13.22
C ASN A 208 -6.50 -18.75 -14.35
N ALA A 209 -5.20 -19.12 -14.20
CA ALA A 209 -4.42 -19.75 -15.27
C ALA A 209 -5.02 -21.07 -15.76
N GLU A 210 -5.54 -21.91 -14.86
CA GLU A 210 -6.20 -23.17 -15.17
C GLU A 210 -7.41 -22.97 -16.08
N VAL A 211 -8.30 -22.03 -15.70
CA VAL A 211 -9.50 -21.71 -16.49
C VAL A 211 -9.13 -21.12 -17.84
N LEU A 212 -8.14 -20.21 -17.89
CA LEU A 212 -7.67 -19.64 -19.14
C LEU A 212 -7.14 -20.69 -20.09
N ARG A 213 -6.41 -21.66 -19.57
CA ARG A 213 -5.85 -22.77 -20.37
C ARG A 213 -6.94 -23.74 -20.83
N ALA A 214 -7.80 -24.18 -19.92
CA ALA A 214 -8.85 -25.14 -20.20
C ALA A 214 -9.88 -24.63 -21.22
N MET A 215 -10.19 -23.33 -21.17
CA MET A 215 -11.20 -22.70 -22.04
C MET A 215 -10.60 -22.00 -23.27
N GLY A 216 -9.29 -22.10 -23.52
CA GLY A 216 -8.63 -21.47 -24.67
C GLY A 216 -8.73 -19.93 -24.68
N MET A 217 -8.75 -19.29 -23.50
CA MET A 217 -8.97 -17.85 -23.37
C MET A 217 -7.68 -17.01 -23.39
N VAL A 218 -6.52 -17.63 -23.43
CA VAL A 218 -5.21 -16.97 -23.30
C VAL A 218 -5.04 -15.85 -24.34
N GLU A 219 -5.32 -16.13 -25.61
CA GLU A 219 -5.14 -15.15 -26.70
C GLU A 219 -6.11 -13.96 -26.58
N ARG A 220 -7.35 -14.21 -26.17
CA ARG A 220 -8.35 -13.16 -25.97
C ARG A 220 -7.95 -12.21 -24.84
N LEU A 221 -7.47 -12.75 -23.71
CA LEU A 221 -6.97 -11.93 -22.61
C LEU A 221 -5.65 -11.23 -22.98
N PHE A 222 -4.78 -11.88 -23.74
CA PHE A 222 -3.56 -11.25 -24.27
C PHE A 222 -3.90 -10.03 -25.13
N THR A 223 -4.87 -10.12 -26.03
CA THR A 223 -5.29 -8.99 -26.86
C THR A 223 -5.75 -7.79 -26.01
N ARG A 224 -6.50 -8.06 -24.94
CA ARG A 224 -6.93 -7.02 -23.98
C ARG A 224 -5.75 -6.43 -23.23
N TRP A 225 -4.84 -7.27 -22.74
CA TRP A 225 -3.62 -6.82 -22.06
C TRP A 225 -2.69 -6.07 -23.01
N ALA A 226 -2.54 -6.53 -24.26
CA ALA A 226 -1.71 -5.90 -25.27
C ALA A 226 -2.16 -4.46 -25.57
N GLY A 227 -3.47 -4.19 -25.59
CA GLY A 227 -4.00 -2.83 -25.74
C GLY A 227 -3.55 -1.90 -24.59
N VAL A 228 -3.67 -2.35 -23.33
CA VAL A 228 -3.23 -1.58 -22.16
C VAL A 228 -1.71 -1.41 -22.16
N ASN A 229 -0.98 -2.46 -22.54
CA ASN A 229 0.48 -2.43 -22.64
C ASN A 229 0.98 -1.47 -23.75
N ALA A 230 0.33 -1.47 -24.92
CA ALA A 230 0.65 -0.54 -25.99
C ALA A 230 0.47 0.92 -25.57
N HIS A 231 -0.64 1.21 -24.86
CA HIS A 231 -0.86 2.55 -24.31
C HIS A 231 0.22 2.94 -23.29
N TYR A 232 0.56 2.03 -22.36
CA TYR A 232 1.67 2.25 -21.41
C TYR A 232 2.98 2.54 -22.10
N ILE A 233 3.37 1.70 -23.09
CA ILE A 233 4.62 1.86 -23.86
C ILE A 233 4.60 3.18 -24.61
N GLY A 234 3.49 3.54 -25.28
CA GLY A 234 3.37 4.81 -26.01
C GLY A 234 3.58 6.02 -25.10
N MET A 235 2.96 6.04 -23.91
CA MET A 235 3.15 7.14 -22.94
C MET A 235 4.60 7.19 -22.42
N GLN A 236 5.21 6.02 -22.22
CA GLN A 236 6.60 5.94 -21.76
C GLN A 236 7.59 6.39 -22.85
N GLN A 237 7.38 5.97 -24.09
CA GLN A 237 8.18 6.42 -25.25
C GLN A 237 8.09 7.93 -25.42
N HIS A 238 6.86 8.48 -25.48
CA HIS A 238 6.68 9.93 -25.59
C HIS A 238 7.42 10.70 -24.48
N SER A 239 7.28 10.27 -23.23
CA SER A 239 8.00 10.89 -22.10
C SER A 239 9.53 10.77 -22.26
N SER A 240 10.01 9.61 -22.74
CA SER A 240 11.45 9.37 -22.91
C SER A 240 12.02 10.16 -24.07
N ASP A 241 11.28 10.31 -25.18
CA ASP A 241 11.68 11.10 -26.35
C ASP A 241 11.78 12.58 -25.99
N VAL A 242 10.80 13.12 -25.24
CA VAL A 242 10.85 14.51 -24.76
C VAL A 242 12.06 14.73 -23.85
N VAL A 243 12.26 13.86 -22.84
CA VAL A 243 13.41 13.98 -21.91
C VAL A 243 14.73 13.80 -22.65
N GLY A 244 14.81 12.83 -23.58
CA GLY A 244 16.01 12.56 -24.36
C GLY A 244 16.36 13.72 -25.31
N GLY A 245 15.37 14.23 -26.03
CA GLY A 245 15.53 15.36 -26.97
C GLY A 245 15.92 16.65 -26.25
N LEU A 246 15.15 17.06 -25.23
CA LEU A 246 15.44 18.27 -24.46
C LEU A 246 16.73 18.12 -23.65
N GLY A 247 17.06 16.92 -23.18
CA GLY A 247 18.33 16.63 -22.52
C GLY A 247 19.53 16.73 -23.47
N ALA A 248 19.40 16.28 -24.74
CA ALA A 248 20.43 16.48 -25.77
C ALA A 248 20.60 17.97 -26.08
N MET A 249 19.50 18.71 -26.24
CA MET A 249 19.53 20.15 -26.46
C MET A 249 20.19 20.90 -25.29
N SER A 250 19.90 20.50 -24.06
CA SER A 250 20.55 21.05 -22.85
C SER A 250 22.06 20.85 -22.85
N ARG A 251 22.54 19.65 -23.24
CA ARG A 251 24.00 19.39 -23.35
C ARG A 251 24.65 20.26 -24.41
N VAL A 252 24.05 20.39 -25.61
CA VAL A 252 24.56 21.23 -26.68
C VAL A 252 24.57 22.70 -26.24
N LEU A 253 23.49 23.18 -25.64
CA LEU A 253 23.40 24.55 -25.13
C LEU A 253 24.49 24.84 -24.09
N ARG A 254 24.75 23.92 -23.16
CA ARG A 254 25.84 24.03 -22.17
C ARG A 254 27.22 24.11 -22.84
N MET A 255 27.49 23.27 -23.86
CA MET A 255 28.74 23.35 -24.62
C MET A 255 28.91 24.70 -25.34
N LEU A 256 27.83 25.18 -25.98
CA LEU A 256 27.80 26.50 -26.60
C LEU A 256 28.05 27.61 -25.58
N LEU A 257 27.42 27.56 -24.44
CA LEU A 257 27.59 28.52 -23.35
C LEU A 257 29.01 28.52 -22.80
N GLN A 258 29.61 27.34 -22.59
CA GLN A 258 31.01 27.22 -22.16
C GLN A 258 31.96 27.85 -23.21
N SER A 259 31.71 27.58 -24.49
CA SER A 259 32.48 28.19 -25.58
C SER A 259 32.23 29.70 -25.69
N SER A 260 31.00 30.17 -25.47
CA SER A 260 30.67 31.60 -25.48
C SER A 260 31.36 32.35 -24.34
N VAL A 261 31.37 31.77 -23.13
CA VAL A 261 32.10 32.35 -21.99
C VAL A 261 33.59 32.43 -22.26
N LEU A 262 34.16 31.38 -22.91
CA LEU A 262 35.57 31.38 -23.32
C LEU A 262 35.83 32.46 -24.38
N ALA A 263 34.95 32.61 -25.37
CA ALA A 263 35.06 33.63 -26.41
C ALA A 263 34.96 35.06 -25.85
N VAL A 264 33.99 35.31 -24.97
CA VAL A 264 33.88 36.59 -24.24
C VAL A 264 35.11 36.83 -23.38
N GLY A 265 35.61 35.83 -22.68
CA GLY A 265 36.86 35.90 -21.91
C GLY A 265 38.06 36.25 -22.79
N ALA A 266 38.20 35.61 -23.94
CA ALA A 266 39.24 35.92 -24.91
C ALA A 266 39.17 37.36 -25.45
N TRP A 267 37.93 37.82 -25.77
CA TRP A 267 37.71 39.23 -26.18
C TRP A 267 38.13 40.21 -25.09
N LEU A 268 37.85 39.91 -23.82
CA LEU A 268 38.27 40.74 -22.69
C LEU A 268 39.80 40.72 -22.48
N VAL A 269 40.46 39.59 -22.71
CA VAL A 269 41.93 39.49 -22.65
C VAL A 269 42.58 40.32 -23.73
N ILE A 270 42.06 40.25 -24.98
CA ILE A 270 42.55 41.07 -26.09
C ILE A 270 42.43 42.57 -25.75
N ASN A 271 41.35 42.98 -25.10
CA ASN A 271 41.14 44.37 -24.67
C ASN A 271 41.82 44.70 -23.32
N GLN A 272 42.68 43.82 -22.77
CA GLN A 272 43.41 44.00 -21.52
C GLN A 272 42.51 44.23 -20.27
N GLN A 273 41.26 43.78 -20.32
CA GLN A 273 40.28 43.90 -19.23
C GLN A 273 40.23 42.65 -18.34
N ALA A 274 40.85 41.54 -18.77
CA ALA A 274 40.91 40.30 -18.01
C ALA A 274 42.25 39.59 -18.29
N THR A 275 42.59 38.61 -17.44
CA THR A 275 43.78 37.77 -17.61
C THR A 275 43.43 36.44 -18.29
N GLY A 276 44.42 35.72 -18.81
CA GLY A 276 44.25 34.39 -19.36
C GLY A 276 43.73 33.38 -18.34
N GLY A 277 44.15 33.54 -17.10
CA GLY A 277 43.66 32.72 -15.98
C GLY A 277 42.18 32.94 -15.70
N VAL A 278 41.70 34.18 -15.70
CA VAL A 278 40.28 34.52 -15.53
C VAL A 278 39.43 33.91 -16.65
N MET A 279 39.90 33.96 -17.93
CA MET A 279 39.21 33.37 -19.06
C MET A 279 38.97 31.86 -18.86
N ILE A 280 39.98 31.10 -18.46
CA ILE A 280 39.87 29.66 -18.30
C ILE A 280 39.10 29.30 -17.02
N ALA A 281 39.40 29.99 -15.93
CA ALA A 281 38.71 29.75 -14.64
C ALA A 281 37.19 30.00 -14.75
N SER A 282 36.77 31.06 -15.44
CA SER A 282 35.35 31.37 -15.64
C SER A 282 34.63 30.36 -16.54
N SER A 283 35.29 29.81 -17.55
CA SER A 283 34.72 28.72 -18.36
C SER A 283 34.45 27.45 -17.53
N ILE A 284 35.42 27.07 -16.70
CA ILE A 284 35.25 25.93 -15.78
C ILE A 284 34.14 26.21 -14.75
N LEU A 285 34.14 27.41 -14.18
CA LEU A 285 33.15 27.81 -13.17
C LEU A 285 31.72 27.82 -13.73
N THR A 286 31.53 28.33 -14.97
CA THR A 286 30.25 28.30 -15.66
C THR A 286 29.77 26.86 -15.90
N SER A 287 30.66 25.97 -16.35
CA SER A 287 30.33 24.55 -16.52
C SER A 287 29.87 23.91 -15.19
N ARG A 288 30.52 24.26 -14.07
CA ARG A 288 30.13 23.78 -12.73
C ARG A 288 28.81 24.37 -12.26
N ALA A 289 28.55 25.65 -12.50
CA ALA A 289 27.27 26.30 -12.17
C ALA A 289 26.07 25.65 -12.84
N LEU A 290 26.24 25.15 -14.07
CA LEU A 290 25.15 24.58 -14.86
C LEU A 290 24.98 23.08 -14.73
N ALA A 291 25.96 22.36 -14.17
CA ALA A 291 25.90 20.90 -13.98
C ALA A 291 24.69 20.41 -13.16
N PRO A 292 24.27 21.05 -12.05
CA PRO A 292 23.09 20.63 -11.28
C PRO A 292 21.79 20.70 -12.09
N VAL A 293 21.65 21.68 -13.01
CA VAL A 293 20.47 21.82 -13.88
C VAL A 293 20.39 20.66 -14.87
N GLU A 294 21.51 20.27 -15.45
CA GLU A 294 21.60 19.12 -16.36
C GLU A 294 21.25 17.81 -15.66
N LEU A 295 21.78 17.60 -14.46
CA LEU A 295 21.43 16.43 -13.63
C LEU A 295 19.94 16.43 -13.25
N ALA A 296 19.38 17.60 -12.96
CA ALA A 296 17.95 17.71 -12.68
C ALA A 296 17.11 17.29 -13.89
N ILE A 297 17.48 17.70 -15.12
CA ILE A 297 16.81 17.27 -16.35
C ILE A 297 16.94 15.75 -16.53
N ALA A 298 18.14 15.19 -16.38
CA ALA A 298 18.39 13.76 -16.53
C ALA A 298 17.55 12.90 -15.57
N HIS A 299 17.34 13.36 -14.34
CA HIS A 299 16.57 12.66 -13.31
C HIS A 299 15.12 13.16 -13.15
N TRP A 300 14.65 14.05 -14.03
CA TRP A 300 13.36 14.73 -13.92
C TRP A 300 12.17 13.76 -13.84
N LYS A 301 12.18 12.77 -14.74
CA LYS A 301 11.15 11.72 -14.77
C LYS A 301 11.04 10.97 -13.43
N SER A 302 12.19 10.59 -12.86
CA SER A 302 12.25 9.92 -11.57
C SER A 302 11.75 10.81 -10.43
N PHE A 303 12.12 12.09 -10.45
CA PHE A 303 11.65 13.09 -9.48
C PHE A 303 10.12 13.26 -9.52
N VAL A 304 9.54 13.44 -10.71
CA VAL A 304 8.07 13.59 -10.87
C VAL A 304 7.34 12.34 -10.40
N SER A 305 7.81 11.15 -10.80
CA SER A 305 7.25 9.88 -10.37
C SER A 305 7.32 9.72 -8.84
N THR A 306 8.47 10.00 -8.24
CA THR A 306 8.67 9.92 -6.79
C THR A 306 7.78 10.91 -6.04
N ARG A 307 7.65 12.15 -6.53
CA ARG A 307 6.75 13.14 -5.95
C ARG A 307 5.30 12.65 -5.95
N GLN A 308 4.83 12.05 -7.04
CA GLN A 308 3.48 11.48 -7.14
C GLN A 308 3.31 10.29 -6.19
N SER A 309 4.28 9.39 -6.12
CA SER A 309 4.30 8.25 -5.20
C SER A 309 4.24 8.71 -3.75
N TRP A 310 5.02 9.74 -3.40
CA TRP A 310 5.02 10.33 -2.06
C TRP A 310 3.66 10.91 -1.68
N TYR A 311 3.03 11.66 -2.57
CA TYR A 311 1.70 12.23 -2.31
C TYR A 311 0.64 11.15 -2.14
N ARG A 312 0.63 10.11 -3.02
CA ARG A 312 -0.32 8.99 -2.89
C ARG A 312 -0.13 8.24 -1.57
N LEU A 313 1.12 7.88 -1.27
CA LEU A 313 1.46 7.15 -0.04
C LEU A 313 1.07 7.95 1.22
N THR A 314 1.41 9.23 1.26
CA THR A 314 1.12 10.11 2.40
C THR A 314 -0.39 10.29 2.60
N ASP A 315 -1.13 10.56 1.52
CA ASP A 315 -2.59 10.70 1.55
C ASP A 315 -3.26 9.39 2.05
N LEU A 316 -2.81 8.26 1.54
CA LEU A 316 -3.33 6.95 1.93
C LEU A 316 -3.03 6.61 3.40
N ILE A 317 -1.78 6.77 3.83
CA ILE A 317 -1.41 6.52 5.24
C ILE A 317 -2.19 7.44 6.18
N ASN A 318 -2.33 8.74 5.85
CA ASN A 318 -3.07 9.68 6.69
C ASN A 318 -4.56 9.36 6.76
N ARG A 319 -5.18 8.84 5.68
CA ARG A 319 -6.58 8.42 5.68
C ARG A 319 -6.81 7.13 6.46
N LEU A 320 -5.84 6.20 6.44
CA LEU A 320 -5.95 4.91 7.11
C LEU A 320 -5.40 4.91 8.53
N ALA A 321 -4.61 5.93 8.90
CA ALA A 321 -4.12 6.11 10.26
C ALA A 321 -5.28 6.53 11.17
N VAL A 322 -6.04 5.57 11.63
CA VAL A 322 -6.96 5.77 12.75
C VAL A 322 -6.10 5.95 14.00
N PRO A 323 -6.29 7.01 14.81
CA PRO A 323 -5.67 7.09 16.11
C PRO A 323 -6.12 5.87 16.90
N ALA A 324 -5.20 4.96 17.18
CA ALA A 324 -5.48 3.86 18.10
C ALA A 324 -5.68 4.49 19.49
N LEU A 325 -6.89 4.77 19.85
CA LEU A 325 -7.31 4.78 21.25
C LEU A 325 -7.25 3.31 21.70
N SER A 326 -6.06 2.82 21.97
CA SER A 326 -5.85 1.47 22.45
C SER A 326 -6.18 1.40 23.95
N LEU A 327 -7.48 1.41 24.27
CA LEU A 327 -7.93 0.97 25.55
C LEU A 327 -7.75 -0.55 25.60
N VAL A 328 -7.00 -1.03 26.58
CA VAL A 328 -6.95 -2.46 26.89
C VAL A 328 -8.28 -2.80 27.55
N LEU A 329 -9.18 -3.45 26.80
CA LEU A 329 -10.48 -3.88 27.29
C LEU A 329 -10.36 -5.28 27.92
N PRO A 330 -11.15 -5.60 28.96
CA PRO A 330 -11.19 -6.94 29.51
C PRO A 330 -11.75 -7.93 28.48
N PRO A 331 -11.35 -9.23 28.54
CA PRO A 331 -11.90 -10.26 27.66
C PRO A 331 -13.44 -10.30 27.71
N PRO A 332 -14.12 -10.43 26.56
CA PRO A 332 -15.57 -10.51 26.52
C PRO A 332 -16.06 -11.87 27.07
N THR A 333 -17.12 -11.84 27.86
CA THR A 333 -17.65 -13.03 28.56
C THR A 333 -19.17 -13.12 28.58
N ARG A 334 -19.92 -12.07 28.18
CA ARG A 334 -21.36 -12.00 28.39
C ARG A 334 -22.19 -12.03 27.13
N GLU A 335 -21.96 -11.11 26.19
CA GLU A 335 -22.91 -10.93 25.09
C GLU A 335 -22.32 -10.24 23.84
N ILE A 336 -23.00 -10.41 22.71
CA ILE A 336 -22.89 -9.55 21.54
C ILE A 336 -24.21 -8.84 21.31
N VAL A 337 -24.18 -7.53 21.10
CA VAL A 337 -25.36 -6.70 20.85
C VAL A 337 -25.19 -5.98 19.50
N VAL A 338 -26.14 -6.20 18.61
CA VAL A 338 -26.21 -5.58 17.28
C VAL A 338 -27.35 -4.56 17.30
N GLN A 339 -27.02 -3.28 17.11
CA GLN A 339 -27.96 -2.16 17.26
C GLN A 339 -28.12 -1.41 15.93
N ALA A 340 -29.24 -1.60 15.26
CA ALA A 340 -29.61 -0.89 14.04
C ALA A 340 -28.50 -0.88 12.96
N VAL A 341 -27.79 -1.99 12.80
CA VAL A 341 -26.61 -2.07 11.92
C VAL A 341 -27.04 -2.00 10.45
N GLY A 342 -26.43 -1.05 9.74
CA GLY A 342 -26.48 -0.93 8.29
C GLY A 342 -25.10 -1.12 7.69
N VAL A 343 -25.00 -1.92 6.62
CA VAL A 343 -23.72 -2.26 5.97
C VAL A 343 -23.70 -1.82 4.53
N VAL A 344 -22.65 -1.13 4.14
CA VAL A 344 -22.33 -0.75 2.76
C VAL A 344 -21.04 -1.50 2.37
N PRO A 345 -21.07 -2.32 1.31
CA PRO A 345 -19.86 -3.01 0.86
C PRO A 345 -18.78 -2.03 0.40
N PRO A 346 -17.49 -2.36 0.58
CA PRO A 346 -16.38 -1.56 0.08
C PRO A 346 -16.50 -1.25 -1.42
N GLY A 347 -16.27 0.02 -1.78
CA GLY A 347 -16.40 0.48 -3.17
C GLY A 347 -17.83 0.67 -3.69
N SER A 348 -18.85 0.43 -2.84
CA SER A 348 -20.28 0.65 -3.16
C SER A 348 -20.81 1.85 -2.38
N THR A 349 -21.94 2.40 -2.87
CA THR A 349 -22.74 3.40 -2.15
C THR A 349 -24.08 2.82 -1.67
N ARG A 350 -24.38 1.56 -2.05
CA ARG A 350 -25.66 0.92 -1.76
C ARG A 350 -25.63 0.20 -0.42
N LEU A 351 -26.61 0.46 0.42
CA LEU A 351 -26.84 -0.25 1.66
C LEU A 351 -27.35 -1.67 1.35
N VAL A 352 -26.60 -2.71 1.74
CA VAL A 352 -26.97 -4.13 1.52
C VAL A 352 -27.54 -4.80 2.76
N VAL A 353 -27.27 -4.25 3.96
CA VAL A 353 -27.93 -4.64 5.21
C VAL A 353 -28.54 -3.38 5.81
N GLN A 354 -29.78 -3.48 6.26
CA GLN A 354 -30.56 -2.34 6.75
C GLN A 354 -31.13 -2.67 8.11
N ASN A 355 -30.77 -1.86 9.12
CA ASN A 355 -31.36 -1.86 10.45
C ASN A 355 -31.39 -3.24 11.15
N ALA A 356 -30.31 -4.03 11.00
CA ALA A 356 -30.20 -5.31 11.70
C ALA A 356 -30.03 -5.09 13.20
N SER A 357 -30.92 -5.70 14.01
CA SER A 357 -30.89 -5.60 15.46
C SER A 357 -31.20 -6.93 16.08
N PHE A 358 -30.29 -7.41 16.95
CA PHE A 358 -30.47 -8.62 17.75
C PHE A 358 -29.41 -8.66 18.87
N ARG A 359 -29.63 -9.56 19.83
CA ARG A 359 -28.71 -9.79 20.96
C ARG A 359 -28.51 -11.28 21.14
N LEU A 360 -27.28 -11.69 21.45
CA LEU A 360 -26.95 -13.07 21.82
C LEU A 360 -26.15 -13.03 23.11
N ASN A 361 -26.51 -13.94 24.00
CA ASN A 361 -25.84 -14.14 25.28
C ASN A 361 -24.78 -15.25 25.17
N ALA A 362 -23.86 -15.29 26.12
CA ALA A 362 -22.86 -16.34 26.25
C ALA A 362 -23.49 -17.74 26.18
N GLY A 363 -22.91 -18.62 25.38
CA GLY A 363 -23.39 -19.98 25.13
C GLY A 363 -24.49 -20.12 24.08
N GLU A 364 -25.04 -19.03 23.54
CA GLU A 364 -26.06 -19.11 22.49
C GLU A 364 -25.46 -19.31 21.10
N GLY A 365 -26.21 -20.00 20.24
CA GLY A 365 -25.90 -20.25 18.85
C GLY A 365 -26.95 -19.66 17.92
N LEU A 366 -26.52 -18.86 16.93
CA LEU A 366 -27.37 -18.21 15.91
C LEU A 366 -27.12 -18.78 14.54
N GLY A 367 -28.18 -19.25 13.87
CA GLY A 367 -28.17 -19.56 12.44
C GLY A 367 -28.67 -18.38 11.60
N LEU A 368 -27.87 -17.90 10.66
CA LEU A 368 -28.27 -16.90 9.66
C LEU A 368 -28.75 -17.62 8.41
N ILE A 369 -30.03 -17.49 8.07
CA ILE A 369 -30.63 -18.12 6.91
C ILE A 369 -31.33 -17.09 5.99
N GLY A 370 -31.52 -17.43 4.73
CA GLY A 370 -32.17 -16.60 3.73
C GLY A 370 -31.67 -16.89 2.32
N PRO A 371 -32.33 -16.33 1.29
CA PRO A 371 -31.90 -16.53 -0.10
C PRO A 371 -30.49 -15.98 -0.36
N SER A 372 -29.88 -16.42 -1.46
CA SER A 372 -28.59 -15.84 -1.91
C SER A 372 -28.75 -14.35 -2.13
N ALA A 373 -27.69 -13.59 -1.89
CA ALA A 373 -27.66 -12.13 -1.97
C ALA A 373 -28.59 -11.38 -0.97
N SER A 374 -29.10 -12.04 0.08
CA SER A 374 -29.91 -11.37 1.12
C SER A 374 -29.08 -10.54 2.12
N GLY A 375 -27.76 -10.49 2.01
CA GLY A 375 -26.89 -9.69 2.86
C GLY A 375 -26.24 -10.44 4.04
N LYS A 376 -26.39 -11.79 4.14
CA LYS A 376 -25.84 -12.60 5.25
C LYS A 376 -24.32 -12.43 5.43
N SER A 377 -23.53 -12.69 4.39
CA SER A 377 -22.07 -12.56 4.45
C SER A 377 -21.61 -11.12 4.68
N SER A 378 -22.41 -10.12 4.22
CA SER A 378 -22.14 -8.71 4.52
C SER A 378 -22.36 -8.39 6.00
N LEU A 379 -23.43 -8.94 6.60
CA LEU A 379 -23.68 -8.82 8.04
C LEU A 379 -22.55 -9.51 8.84
N VAL A 380 -22.18 -10.73 8.46
CA VAL A 380 -21.08 -11.49 9.10
C VAL A 380 -19.78 -10.67 9.10
N ARG A 381 -19.39 -10.07 7.98
CA ARG A 381 -18.17 -9.22 7.90
C ARG A 381 -18.25 -7.99 8.82
N ALA A 382 -19.43 -7.45 9.05
CA ALA A 382 -19.61 -6.38 10.03
C ALA A 382 -19.55 -6.90 11.48
N LEU A 383 -20.07 -8.10 11.77
CA LEU A 383 -20.04 -8.72 13.09
C LEU A 383 -18.61 -9.05 13.56
N VAL A 384 -17.72 -9.39 12.63
CA VAL A 384 -16.29 -9.65 12.94
C VAL A 384 -15.41 -8.41 12.79
N GLY A 385 -15.98 -7.23 12.49
CA GLY A 385 -15.24 -5.98 12.38
C GLY A 385 -14.41 -5.82 11.10
N VAL A 386 -14.55 -6.71 10.10
CA VAL A 386 -13.87 -6.61 8.80
C VAL A 386 -14.42 -5.42 7.99
N TRP A 387 -15.74 -5.23 8.00
CA TRP A 387 -16.38 -4.07 7.41
C TRP A 387 -16.96 -3.16 8.50
N PRO A 388 -16.63 -1.86 8.48
CA PRO A 388 -17.23 -0.94 9.44
C PRO A 388 -18.75 -0.82 9.19
N ALA A 389 -19.53 -0.76 10.26
CA ALA A 389 -20.94 -0.48 10.16
C ALA A 389 -21.15 0.96 9.67
N ALA A 390 -21.88 1.14 8.54
CA ALA A 390 -22.23 2.45 8.02
C ALA A 390 -23.25 3.17 8.90
N ARG A 391 -24.08 2.40 9.63
CA ARG A 391 -25.04 2.88 10.62
C ARG A 391 -25.12 1.88 11.75
N GLY A 392 -25.51 2.34 12.94
CA GLY A 392 -25.62 1.48 14.11
C GLY A 392 -24.25 1.07 14.67
N LYS A 393 -24.24 0.06 15.55
CA LYS A 393 -23.03 -0.44 16.20
C LYS A 393 -23.16 -1.93 16.54
N VAL A 394 -22.03 -2.63 16.43
CA VAL A 394 -21.84 -3.97 16.99
C VAL A 394 -21.03 -3.81 18.28
N ARG A 395 -21.50 -4.39 19.38
CA ARG A 395 -20.86 -4.31 20.70
C ARG A 395 -20.58 -5.69 21.26
N LEU A 396 -19.40 -5.88 21.83
CA LEU A 396 -19.02 -7.01 22.67
C LEU A 396 -18.95 -6.51 24.12
N ASP A 397 -19.75 -7.09 25.00
CA ASP A 397 -19.87 -6.68 26.41
C ASP A 397 -20.02 -5.17 26.61
N GLY A 398 -20.82 -4.53 25.76
CA GLY A 398 -21.10 -3.10 25.79
C GLY A 398 -20.08 -2.23 25.03
N ALA A 399 -18.85 -2.69 24.77
CA ALA A 399 -17.85 -1.96 24.00
C ALA A 399 -18.08 -2.17 22.49
N ALA A 400 -18.12 -1.07 21.73
CA ALA A 400 -18.22 -1.14 20.27
C ALA A 400 -16.93 -1.71 19.65
N LEU A 401 -17.05 -2.45 18.53
CA LEU A 401 -15.87 -3.11 17.92
C LEU A 401 -14.76 -2.12 17.56
N GLU A 402 -15.09 -0.88 17.21
CA GLU A 402 -14.12 0.17 16.89
C GLU A 402 -13.30 0.67 18.10
N GLN A 403 -13.74 0.34 19.33
CA GLN A 403 -13.04 0.68 20.56
C GLN A 403 -11.99 -0.36 20.97
N TRP A 404 -12.05 -1.54 20.36
CA TRP A 404 -11.08 -2.60 20.58
C TRP A 404 -9.82 -2.37 19.75
N ASN A 405 -8.67 -2.73 20.32
CA ASN A 405 -7.47 -2.93 19.51
C ASN A 405 -7.70 -4.15 18.60
N ALA A 406 -7.33 -4.06 17.32
CA ALA A 406 -7.56 -5.12 16.34
C ALA A 406 -6.87 -6.44 16.73
N GLU A 407 -5.68 -6.39 17.32
CA GLU A 407 -4.94 -7.57 17.79
C GLU A 407 -5.68 -8.25 18.94
N GLN A 408 -6.11 -7.47 19.95
CA GLN A 408 -6.90 -7.99 21.09
C GLN A 408 -8.24 -8.55 20.62
N LEU A 409 -8.95 -7.84 19.74
CA LEU A 409 -10.21 -8.32 19.19
C LEU A 409 -10.03 -9.66 18.47
N GLY A 410 -8.92 -9.80 17.72
CA GLY A 410 -8.56 -11.02 17.01
C GLY A 410 -8.36 -12.24 17.93
N GLU A 411 -7.93 -12.05 19.17
CA GLU A 411 -7.81 -13.14 20.15
C GLU A 411 -9.18 -13.70 20.57
N HIS A 412 -10.22 -12.85 20.58
CA HIS A 412 -11.56 -13.19 21.04
C HIS A 412 -12.53 -13.55 19.92
N ILE A 413 -12.12 -13.37 18.64
CA ILE A 413 -12.94 -13.72 17.48
C ILE A 413 -12.30 -14.88 16.70
N GLY A 414 -13.09 -15.91 16.44
CA GLY A 414 -12.82 -16.94 15.46
C GLY A 414 -13.64 -16.68 14.20
N TYR A 415 -13.01 -16.64 13.03
CA TYR A 415 -13.70 -16.39 11.77
C TYR A 415 -13.32 -17.40 10.71
N LEU A 416 -14.32 -18.06 10.14
CA LEU A 416 -14.18 -18.90 8.95
C LEU A 416 -14.95 -18.23 7.80
N PRO A 417 -14.27 -17.62 6.82
CA PRO A 417 -14.91 -17.01 5.65
C PRO A 417 -15.44 -18.08 4.68
N GLN A 418 -16.34 -17.67 3.78
CA GLN A 418 -16.89 -18.52 2.74
C GLN A 418 -15.79 -19.03 1.79
N ASP A 419 -14.92 -18.12 1.31
CA ASP A 419 -13.75 -18.48 0.52
C ASP A 419 -12.55 -18.64 1.45
N VAL A 420 -12.12 -19.89 1.63
CA VAL A 420 -11.01 -20.24 2.51
C VAL A 420 -9.69 -20.02 1.80
N GLU A 421 -8.90 -19.08 2.30
CA GLU A 421 -7.52 -18.86 1.90
C GLU A 421 -6.58 -19.19 3.07
N LEU A 422 -5.58 -20.04 2.82
CA LEU A 422 -4.50 -20.35 3.73
C LEU A 422 -3.23 -19.62 3.27
N PHE A 423 -2.38 -19.29 4.21
CA PHE A 423 -1.11 -18.63 3.91
C PHE A 423 -0.01 -19.66 3.64
N ASP A 424 0.97 -19.29 2.83
CA ASP A 424 2.17 -20.11 2.66
C ASP A 424 2.89 -20.25 4.01
N GLY A 425 3.16 -21.49 4.36
CA GLY A 425 3.71 -21.88 5.66
C GLY A 425 3.31 -23.31 6.02
N THR A 426 3.49 -23.69 7.29
CA THR A 426 3.12 -25.01 7.79
C THR A 426 1.64 -25.05 8.24
N ILE A 427 1.12 -26.26 8.42
CA ILE A 427 -0.21 -26.47 9.02
C ILE A 427 -0.27 -25.85 10.42
N ALA A 428 0.77 -26.07 11.25
CA ALA A 428 0.85 -25.48 12.58
C ALA A 428 0.79 -23.95 12.56
N GLU A 429 1.58 -23.29 11.70
CA GLU A 429 1.60 -21.84 11.54
C GLU A 429 0.24 -21.28 11.13
N ASN A 430 -0.46 -21.94 10.21
CA ASN A 430 -1.81 -21.53 9.82
C ASN A 430 -2.83 -21.68 10.95
N ILE A 431 -2.76 -22.74 11.75
CA ILE A 431 -3.65 -22.94 12.90
C ILE A 431 -3.38 -21.91 14.00
N CYS A 432 -2.10 -21.69 14.36
CA CYS A 432 -1.72 -20.74 15.41
C CYS A 432 -1.74 -19.27 14.96
N ARG A 433 -2.27 -18.97 13.76
CA ARG A 433 -2.39 -17.61 13.23
C ARG A 433 -1.05 -16.88 13.12
N PHE A 434 0.05 -17.60 12.83
CA PHE A 434 1.42 -17.10 12.72
C PHE A 434 1.94 -16.39 13.99
N GLU A 435 1.50 -16.84 15.17
CA GLU A 435 2.05 -16.36 16.44
C GLU A 435 3.55 -16.64 16.54
N ALA A 436 4.33 -15.67 17.05
CA ALA A 436 5.78 -15.82 17.20
C ALA A 436 6.17 -16.92 18.22
N ALA A 437 5.33 -17.18 19.22
CA ALA A 437 5.52 -18.20 20.23
C ALA A 437 4.22 -19.03 20.41
N PRO A 438 3.91 -19.93 19.47
CA PRO A 438 2.67 -20.69 19.50
C PRO A 438 2.65 -21.68 20.67
N ARG A 439 1.49 -21.87 21.26
CA ARG A 439 1.26 -22.92 22.26
C ARG A 439 0.90 -24.22 21.55
N SER A 440 1.79 -25.20 21.59
CA SER A 440 1.60 -26.50 20.91
C SER A 440 0.35 -27.25 21.41
N ASP A 441 0.02 -27.16 22.71
CA ASP A 441 -1.20 -27.72 23.30
C ASP A 441 -2.46 -27.12 22.68
N ALA A 442 -2.51 -25.79 22.46
CA ALA A 442 -3.63 -25.12 21.85
C ALA A 442 -3.77 -25.44 20.34
N VAL A 443 -2.65 -25.64 19.63
CA VAL A 443 -2.67 -26.11 18.24
C VAL A 443 -3.26 -27.51 18.13
N LEU A 444 -2.84 -28.43 19.00
CA LEU A 444 -3.36 -29.79 19.05
C LEU A 444 -4.83 -29.83 19.43
N GLU A 445 -5.27 -29.04 20.43
CA GLU A 445 -6.67 -28.91 20.81
C GLU A 445 -7.53 -28.42 19.65
N ALA A 446 -7.11 -27.34 19.00
CA ALA A 446 -7.83 -26.79 17.85
C ALA A 446 -7.93 -27.80 16.70
N ALA A 447 -6.86 -28.56 16.42
CA ALA A 447 -6.84 -29.59 15.41
C ALA A 447 -7.79 -30.75 15.74
N LYS A 448 -7.86 -31.17 17.00
CA LYS A 448 -8.79 -32.21 17.45
C LYS A 448 -10.26 -31.74 17.35
N VAL A 449 -10.55 -30.52 17.77
CA VAL A 449 -11.89 -29.93 17.66
C VAL A 449 -12.33 -29.81 16.20
N ALA A 450 -11.43 -29.47 15.30
CA ALA A 450 -11.72 -29.37 13.86
C ALA A 450 -11.66 -30.71 13.12
N GLY A 451 -11.36 -31.82 13.80
CA GLY A 451 -11.31 -33.17 13.21
C GLY A 451 -10.19 -33.37 12.18
N ILE A 452 -9.07 -32.63 12.32
CA ILE A 452 -7.94 -32.77 11.36
C ILE A 452 -6.73 -33.47 11.97
N HIS A 453 -6.70 -33.72 13.28
CA HIS A 453 -5.54 -34.26 13.99
C HIS A 453 -5.01 -35.55 13.32
N ASP A 454 -5.87 -36.55 13.16
CA ASP A 454 -5.49 -37.84 12.58
C ASP A 454 -5.08 -37.71 11.11
N MET A 455 -5.70 -36.81 10.35
CA MET A 455 -5.31 -36.52 8.96
C MET A 455 -3.92 -35.92 8.92
N VAL A 456 -3.60 -34.95 9.79
CA VAL A 456 -2.29 -34.30 9.87
C VAL A 456 -1.20 -35.31 10.25
N LEU A 457 -1.46 -36.23 11.18
CA LEU A 457 -0.50 -37.26 11.56
C LEU A 457 -0.18 -38.28 10.44
N ARG A 458 -1.03 -38.39 9.41
CA ARG A 458 -0.78 -39.23 8.23
C ARG A 458 0.12 -38.55 7.19
N LEU A 459 0.35 -37.25 7.30
CA LEU A 459 1.28 -36.54 6.42
C LEU A 459 2.73 -36.80 6.83
N SER A 460 3.66 -36.78 5.88
CA SER A 460 5.09 -37.10 6.12
C SER A 460 5.72 -36.23 7.23
N ASP A 461 5.38 -34.96 7.26
CA ASP A 461 5.95 -33.97 8.18
C ASP A 461 4.95 -33.55 9.28
N GLY A 462 3.79 -34.21 9.35
CA GLY A 462 2.76 -33.91 10.33
C GLY A 462 2.35 -32.43 10.32
N TYR A 463 2.40 -31.79 11.49
CA TYR A 463 2.06 -30.36 11.64
C TYR A 463 3.05 -29.39 10.95
N GLU A 464 4.28 -29.85 10.67
CA GLU A 464 5.31 -29.08 9.96
C GLU A 464 5.18 -29.18 8.41
N THR A 465 4.15 -29.90 7.94
CA THR A 465 3.88 -29.99 6.49
C THR A 465 3.62 -28.60 5.91
N ARG A 466 4.43 -28.20 4.93
CA ARG A 466 4.25 -26.96 4.18
C ARG A 466 3.12 -27.11 3.17
N ILE A 467 2.19 -26.17 3.20
CA ILE A 467 0.95 -26.24 2.41
C ILE A 467 0.97 -25.38 1.14
N GLY A 468 1.97 -24.52 0.99
CA GLY A 468 2.12 -23.60 -0.16
C GLY A 468 1.09 -22.48 -0.23
N GLU A 469 1.23 -21.62 -1.25
CA GLU A 469 0.33 -20.47 -1.47
C GLU A 469 -1.13 -20.94 -1.62
N GLY A 470 -2.04 -20.35 -0.84
CA GLY A 470 -3.47 -20.71 -0.84
C GLY A 470 -3.77 -22.13 -0.34
N GLY A 471 -2.79 -22.84 0.24
CA GLY A 471 -2.94 -24.24 0.67
C GLY A 471 -2.98 -25.21 -0.50
N ALA A 472 -2.23 -24.97 -1.57
CA ALA A 472 -2.25 -25.73 -2.82
C ALA A 472 -1.96 -27.23 -2.64
N ALA A 473 -1.20 -27.61 -1.59
CA ALA A 473 -0.91 -29.02 -1.26
C ALA A 473 -2.09 -29.77 -0.65
N LEU A 474 -3.16 -29.07 -0.26
CA LEU A 474 -4.32 -29.65 0.43
C LEU A 474 -5.55 -29.71 -0.48
N SER A 475 -6.40 -30.72 -0.30
CA SER A 475 -7.74 -30.75 -0.91
C SER A 475 -8.64 -29.62 -0.35
N ALA A 476 -9.74 -29.29 -1.03
CA ALA A 476 -10.67 -28.26 -0.59
C ALA A 476 -11.23 -28.54 0.81
N GLY A 477 -11.62 -29.80 1.11
CA GLY A 477 -12.11 -30.20 2.43
C GLY A 477 -11.03 -30.13 3.51
N GLN A 478 -9.77 -30.51 3.17
CA GLN A 478 -8.66 -30.37 4.11
C GLN A 478 -8.36 -28.90 4.42
N ARG A 479 -8.33 -28.02 3.39
CA ARG A 479 -8.18 -26.57 3.58
C ARG A 479 -9.26 -26.02 4.52
N GLN A 480 -10.50 -26.44 4.32
CA GLN A 480 -11.62 -25.96 5.14
C GLN A 480 -11.51 -26.40 6.61
N ARG A 481 -11.08 -27.66 6.86
CA ARG A 481 -10.84 -28.15 8.23
C ARG A 481 -9.64 -27.44 8.89
N VAL A 482 -8.53 -27.16 8.15
CA VAL A 482 -7.41 -26.34 8.68
C VAL A 482 -7.88 -24.92 9.03
N ALA A 483 -8.71 -24.31 8.18
CA ALA A 483 -9.29 -23.00 8.47
C ALA A 483 -10.27 -23.02 9.65
N LEU A 484 -11.02 -24.11 9.84
CA LEU A 484 -11.85 -24.31 11.04
C LEU A 484 -10.97 -24.42 12.30
N ALA A 485 -9.86 -25.17 12.25
CA ALA A 485 -8.90 -25.25 13.35
C ALA A 485 -8.33 -23.86 13.69
N ARG A 486 -7.94 -23.06 12.66
CA ARG A 486 -7.52 -21.66 12.81
C ARG A 486 -8.62 -20.80 13.48
N ALA A 487 -9.89 -21.02 13.12
CA ALA A 487 -11.00 -20.25 13.67
C ALA A 487 -11.24 -20.57 15.15
N VAL A 488 -11.09 -21.83 15.58
CA VAL A 488 -11.30 -22.24 16.98
C VAL A 488 -10.05 -22.18 17.87
N TYR A 489 -8.90 -21.81 17.29
CA TYR A 489 -7.65 -21.70 18.02
C TYR A 489 -7.75 -20.74 19.22
N ARG A 490 -7.21 -21.15 20.37
CA ARG A 490 -7.31 -20.44 21.65
C ARG A 490 -8.73 -20.18 22.15
N SER A 491 -9.71 -20.97 21.68
CA SER A 491 -11.06 -20.94 22.22
C SER A 491 -11.72 -19.55 22.23
N PRO A 492 -11.93 -18.91 21.06
CA PRO A 492 -12.49 -17.57 20.99
C PRO A 492 -13.88 -17.48 21.63
N PHE A 493 -14.23 -16.28 22.14
CA PHE A 493 -15.55 -16.00 22.71
C PHE A 493 -16.64 -15.92 21.62
N LEU A 494 -16.32 -15.30 20.47
CA LEU A 494 -17.23 -15.21 19.32
C LEU A 494 -16.68 -16.05 18.16
N LEU A 495 -17.37 -17.09 17.75
CA LEU A 495 -17.06 -17.91 16.58
C LEU A 495 -18.07 -17.64 15.46
N VAL A 496 -17.59 -17.14 14.32
CA VAL A 496 -18.43 -16.81 13.17
C VAL A 496 -18.01 -17.66 11.97
N LEU A 497 -18.95 -18.41 11.41
CA LEU A 497 -18.74 -19.37 10.35
C LEU A 497 -19.63 -19.04 9.15
N ASP A 498 -19.02 -18.65 8.03
CA ASP A 498 -19.73 -18.29 6.78
C ASP A 498 -19.74 -19.49 5.82
N GLU A 499 -20.86 -20.18 5.70
CA GLU A 499 -21.08 -21.40 4.89
C GLU A 499 -20.06 -22.52 5.15
N PRO A 500 -19.83 -22.93 6.41
CA PRO A 500 -18.72 -23.81 6.79
C PRO A 500 -18.78 -25.22 6.20
N SER A 501 -19.94 -25.69 5.72
CA SER A 501 -20.15 -27.06 5.21
C SER A 501 -20.02 -27.22 3.69
N SER A 502 -19.59 -26.18 2.96
CA SER A 502 -19.59 -26.17 1.49
C SER A 502 -18.72 -27.26 0.86
N ASN A 503 -17.57 -27.58 1.47
CA ASN A 503 -16.58 -28.53 0.97
C ASN A 503 -16.30 -29.69 1.96
N LEU A 504 -17.13 -29.87 3.00
CA LEU A 504 -16.93 -30.91 4.00
C LEU A 504 -17.64 -32.21 3.59
N ASP A 505 -16.99 -33.31 3.92
CA ASP A 505 -17.57 -34.66 3.94
C ASP A 505 -18.33 -34.91 5.25
N ALA A 506 -18.90 -36.12 5.42
CA ALA A 506 -19.68 -36.47 6.61
C ALA A 506 -18.86 -36.38 7.91
N GLU A 507 -17.57 -36.72 7.89
CA GLU A 507 -16.67 -36.58 9.02
C GLU A 507 -16.40 -35.12 9.36
N GLY A 508 -16.21 -34.27 8.35
CA GLY A 508 -16.05 -32.84 8.49
C GLY A 508 -17.30 -32.15 9.03
N ASP A 509 -18.51 -32.57 8.62
CA ASP A 509 -19.76 -32.06 9.16
C ASP A 509 -19.96 -32.44 10.65
N GLN A 510 -19.51 -33.64 11.04
CA GLN A 510 -19.51 -34.03 12.47
C GLN A 510 -18.52 -33.18 13.28
N ALA A 511 -17.30 -32.99 12.79
CA ALA A 511 -16.29 -32.14 13.40
C ALA A 511 -16.79 -30.69 13.55
N LEU A 512 -17.42 -30.13 12.51
CA LEU A 512 -18.05 -28.81 12.53
C LEU A 512 -19.11 -28.71 13.65
N THR A 513 -20.00 -29.71 13.72
CA THR A 513 -21.03 -29.77 14.76
C THR A 513 -20.43 -29.85 16.15
N GLN A 514 -19.36 -30.62 16.32
CA GLN A 514 -18.61 -30.72 17.58
C GLN A 514 -17.95 -29.41 17.96
N ALA A 515 -17.32 -28.70 16.98
CA ALA A 515 -16.73 -27.38 17.18
C ALA A 515 -17.77 -26.35 17.66
N ILE A 516 -18.97 -26.36 17.08
CA ILE A 516 -20.08 -25.49 17.47
C ILE A 516 -20.50 -25.80 18.93
N ARG A 517 -20.74 -27.07 19.23
CA ARG A 517 -21.18 -27.49 20.57
C ARG A 517 -20.14 -27.22 21.66
N SER A 518 -18.87 -27.53 21.39
CA SER A 518 -17.77 -27.29 22.35
C SER A 518 -17.57 -25.81 22.63
N THR A 519 -17.68 -24.95 21.60
CA THR A 519 -17.59 -23.50 21.77
C THR A 519 -18.70 -22.96 22.64
N ARG A 520 -19.94 -23.40 22.40
CA ARG A 520 -21.10 -23.01 23.20
C ARG A 520 -21.04 -23.51 24.65
N ALA A 521 -20.61 -24.75 24.83
CA ALA A 521 -20.53 -25.37 26.18
C ALA A 521 -19.58 -24.62 27.13
N ARG A 522 -18.55 -23.96 26.61
CA ARG A 522 -17.64 -23.12 27.40
C ARG A 522 -18.07 -21.64 27.49
N GLY A 523 -19.30 -21.31 27.08
CA GLY A 523 -19.85 -19.96 27.14
C GLY A 523 -19.53 -19.08 25.91
N GLY A 524 -18.94 -19.63 24.85
CA GLY A 524 -18.74 -18.90 23.62
C GLY A 524 -20.03 -18.70 22.80
N ILE A 525 -20.12 -17.64 22.03
CA ILE A 525 -21.22 -17.35 21.11
C ILE A 525 -20.84 -17.87 19.73
N VAL A 526 -21.78 -18.57 19.07
CA VAL A 526 -21.55 -19.10 17.72
C VAL A 526 -22.56 -18.52 16.73
N ILE A 527 -22.07 -18.01 15.59
CA ILE A 527 -22.92 -17.52 14.49
C ILE A 527 -22.57 -18.32 13.23
N VAL A 528 -23.57 -18.97 12.62
CA VAL A 528 -23.38 -19.80 11.42
C VAL A 528 -24.28 -19.31 10.29
N VAL A 529 -23.69 -18.96 9.16
CA VAL A 529 -24.47 -18.78 7.92
C VAL A 529 -24.72 -20.15 7.31
N ALA A 530 -25.97 -20.53 7.18
CA ALA A 530 -26.34 -21.86 6.72
C ALA A 530 -27.27 -21.81 5.50
N HIS A 531 -26.99 -22.66 4.52
CA HIS A 531 -27.87 -22.98 3.40
C HIS A 531 -28.46 -24.39 3.52
N ARG A 532 -27.90 -25.23 4.39
CA ARG A 532 -28.35 -26.61 4.65
C ARG A 532 -28.87 -26.75 6.08
N PRO A 533 -29.98 -27.45 6.31
CA PRO A 533 -30.50 -27.70 7.65
C PRO A 533 -29.49 -28.40 8.60
N ALA A 534 -28.62 -29.27 8.04
CA ALA A 534 -27.58 -29.96 8.82
C ALA A 534 -26.60 -28.99 9.49
N SER A 535 -26.28 -27.88 8.85
CA SER A 535 -25.37 -26.86 9.42
C SER A 535 -25.96 -26.09 10.60
N LEU A 536 -27.27 -26.26 10.90
CA LEU A 536 -27.93 -25.72 12.07
C LEU A 536 -27.95 -26.72 13.26
N ALA A 537 -27.23 -27.86 13.16
CA ALA A 537 -27.07 -28.77 14.26
C ALA A 537 -26.27 -28.10 15.39
N GLY A 538 -26.85 -28.09 16.60
CA GLY A 538 -26.22 -27.41 17.74
C GLY A 538 -26.48 -25.89 17.83
N ILE A 539 -27.44 -25.35 17.06
CA ILE A 539 -27.89 -23.94 17.05
C ILE A 539 -29.27 -23.85 17.69
N ASP A 540 -29.51 -22.80 18.48
CA ASP A 540 -30.77 -22.58 19.20
C ASP A 540 -31.67 -21.52 18.56
N LEU A 541 -31.03 -20.47 18.03
CA LEU A 541 -31.71 -19.31 17.51
C LEU A 541 -31.51 -19.21 15.98
N VAL A 542 -32.51 -18.70 15.30
CA VAL A 542 -32.42 -18.45 13.83
C VAL A 542 -32.81 -17.02 13.55
N LEU A 543 -32.07 -16.41 12.63
CA LEU A 543 -32.36 -15.11 12.05
C LEU A 543 -32.55 -15.26 10.54
N VAL A 544 -33.70 -14.85 10.07
CA VAL A 544 -34.07 -14.90 8.64
C VAL A 544 -33.83 -13.55 8.01
N MET A 545 -33.01 -13.52 6.96
CA MET A 545 -32.73 -12.31 6.19
C MET A 545 -33.34 -12.39 4.79
N THR A 546 -33.99 -11.30 4.35
CA THR A 546 -34.47 -11.14 2.98
C THR A 546 -34.28 -9.69 2.55
N ASN A 547 -33.72 -9.48 1.36
CA ASN A 547 -33.49 -8.14 0.79
C ASN A 547 -32.73 -7.17 1.74
N GLY A 548 -31.77 -7.68 2.50
CA GLY A 548 -30.95 -6.88 3.41
C GLY A 548 -31.61 -6.56 4.75
N GLN A 549 -32.79 -7.09 5.04
CA GLN A 549 -33.54 -6.85 6.28
C GLN A 549 -33.74 -8.12 7.08
N VAL A 550 -33.75 -7.98 8.40
CA VAL A 550 -34.16 -9.05 9.31
C VAL A 550 -35.67 -9.17 9.29
N GLN A 551 -36.17 -10.33 8.84
CA GLN A 551 -37.61 -10.63 8.79
C GLN A 551 -38.11 -11.28 10.07
N GLN A 552 -37.33 -12.23 10.60
CA GLN A 552 -37.68 -13.00 11.80
C GLN A 552 -36.41 -13.27 12.59
N PHE A 553 -36.54 -13.29 13.92
CA PHE A 553 -35.50 -13.68 14.86
C PHE A 553 -36.14 -14.38 16.07
N GLY A 554 -35.66 -15.54 16.41
CA GLY A 554 -36.20 -16.31 17.56
C GLY A 554 -35.74 -17.75 17.61
N PRO A 555 -36.41 -18.60 18.41
CA PRO A 555 -36.06 -20.01 18.56
C PRO A 555 -36.12 -20.77 17.22
N LYS A 556 -35.12 -21.62 17.00
CA LYS A 556 -34.94 -22.36 15.73
C LYS A 556 -36.20 -23.13 15.32
N ASP A 557 -36.77 -23.89 16.26
CA ASP A 557 -37.87 -24.82 15.95
C ASP A 557 -39.14 -24.08 15.55
N GLU A 558 -39.41 -22.93 16.17
CA GLU A 558 -40.55 -22.08 15.83
C GLU A 558 -40.41 -21.48 14.44
N ILE A 559 -39.24 -20.87 14.16
CA ILE A 559 -39.00 -20.21 12.88
C ILE A 559 -38.97 -21.22 11.72
N LEU A 560 -38.32 -22.39 11.91
CA LEU A 560 -38.30 -23.42 10.87
C LEU A 560 -39.70 -23.98 10.59
N LYS A 561 -40.52 -24.15 11.61
CA LYS A 561 -41.92 -24.57 11.45
C LYS A 561 -42.71 -23.53 10.62
N HIS A 562 -42.62 -22.24 10.97
CA HIS A 562 -43.26 -21.15 10.20
C HIS A 562 -42.82 -21.12 8.75
N LEU A 563 -41.52 -21.29 8.46
CA LEU A 563 -41.00 -21.31 7.09
C LEU A 563 -41.49 -22.54 6.30
N MET A 564 -41.61 -23.72 6.94
CA MET A 564 -42.15 -24.91 6.30
C MET A 564 -43.63 -24.75 5.97
N ASP A 565 -44.41 -24.19 6.91
CA ASP A 565 -45.85 -23.96 6.73
C ASP A 565 -46.12 -22.91 5.62
N ALA A 566 -45.35 -21.83 5.60
CA ALA A 566 -45.40 -20.82 4.53
C ALA A 566 -45.05 -21.42 3.17
N LYS A 567 -44.01 -22.29 3.09
CA LYS A 567 -43.66 -22.98 1.83
C LYS A 567 -44.71 -23.97 1.40
N ARG A 568 -45.38 -24.69 2.32
CA ARG A 568 -46.49 -25.57 2.00
C ARG A 568 -47.71 -24.78 1.45
N ALA A 569 -48.03 -23.65 2.07
CA ALA A 569 -49.09 -22.77 1.64
C ALA A 569 -48.84 -22.19 0.23
N SER A 570 -47.57 -21.84 -0.11
CA SER A 570 -47.21 -21.34 -1.44
C SER A 570 -47.21 -22.42 -2.54
N LEU A 571 -47.14 -23.70 -2.17
CA LEU A 571 -47.17 -24.85 -3.10
C LEU A 571 -48.62 -25.40 -3.33
N GLN A 572 -49.62 -24.94 -2.56
CA GLN A 572 -51.01 -25.29 -2.84
C GLN A 572 -51.52 -24.48 -4.02
N PRO A 573 -52.03 -25.13 -5.11
CA PRO A 573 -52.59 -24.40 -6.23
C PRO A 573 -53.80 -23.56 -5.73
N PRO A 574 -54.05 -22.37 -6.33
CA PRO A 574 -55.18 -21.54 -5.95
C PRO A 574 -56.45 -22.34 -6.14
N THR A 575 -57.18 -22.54 -5.06
CA THR A 575 -58.53 -23.13 -5.09
C THR A 575 -59.42 -22.21 -5.96
N ILE A 576 -59.69 -22.61 -7.21
CA ILE A 576 -60.66 -21.96 -8.05
C ILE A 576 -62.02 -22.19 -7.36
N ARG A 577 -62.55 -21.17 -6.69
CA ARG A 577 -63.96 -21.14 -6.30
C ARG A 577 -64.76 -21.07 -7.63
N ALA A 578 -65.32 -22.21 -8.00
CA ALA A 578 -66.36 -22.26 -9.04
C ALA A 578 -67.60 -21.50 -8.49
N GLU A 579 -67.79 -20.29 -8.94
CA GLU A 579 -69.06 -19.60 -8.84
C GLU A 579 -70.08 -20.35 -9.73
N ALA A 580 -70.94 -21.15 -9.10
CA ALA A 580 -72.06 -21.75 -9.74
C ALA A 580 -73.05 -20.63 -10.14
N GLY A 581 -72.91 -20.14 -11.39
CA GLY A 581 -73.89 -19.26 -12.00
C GLY A 581 -75.26 -19.99 -12.17
N ARG A 582 -76.22 -19.67 -11.32
CA ARG A 582 -77.64 -19.99 -11.56
C ARG A 582 -78.13 -19.19 -12.78
N ALA A 583 -78.22 -19.86 -13.94
CA ALA A 583 -79.00 -19.38 -15.05
C ALA A 583 -80.47 -19.54 -14.65
N ARG A 584 -81.17 -18.44 -14.47
CA ARG A 584 -82.64 -18.40 -14.53
C ARG A 584 -83.08 -18.35 -16.00
N HIS A 585 -83.74 -19.44 -16.40
CA HIS A 585 -84.66 -19.39 -17.51
C HIS A 585 -85.90 -18.60 -17.07
N ASP A 586 -86.27 -17.60 -17.81
CA ASP A 586 -87.67 -17.19 -18.00
C ASP A 586 -87.84 -16.42 -19.36
N ALA A 587 -88.75 -16.98 -20.20
CA ALA A 587 -89.60 -16.47 -21.32
C ALA A 587 -88.85 -15.76 -22.46
#